data_4220e65e29b705cfe2152fe280749b5f
#
_entry.id   4220e65e29b705cfe2152fe280749b5f
#
_cell.length_a   1.000
_cell.length_b   1.000
_cell.length_c   1.000
_cell.angle_alpha   90.00
_cell.angle_beta   90.00
_cell.angle_gamma   90.00
#
_symmetry.space_group_name_H-M   'P 1'
#
loop_
_entity.id
_entity.type
_entity.pdbx_description
1 polymer ?
#
loop_
_entity_poly.entity_id
_entity_poly.type
_entity_poly.pdbx_seq_one_letter_code
_entity_poly.pdbx_strand_id
1 'polypeptide(L)'
;MALIVLVAIAAMTAWHFSHPAPIPFKTVKVAKGDLQQNVLATGQLDAVRKVDVGAQVSGQLESLYVEIGDRVKKGQLLGVIDPQQAQNSIREGEATLRELHAQWQQAQAEQQLAAVTLQRNQALAKLQAVSRQDLDQAATQLAVKKAQVGTIQAQIARNQASLDTAKINLAFTRIEAPMDGDVVQITTLQGQTVIAAQQAPNILTLADLSTMLVKAQVSEADVISLKPGQKAWFTVLGDPNRRFDGVLKDIQPTPEKVNNAIFYYARFEVPNPEGLLRLQMTAQVHIQLAGVNQVQVIPLAALGDQIVDNRYHVSILKQGKEEKREVAIGLRNNIDVQILSGLNIGDEVIVSRGGAEAL
;
A
#
# COMPACT_ATOMS: atom_id res chain seq x y z
N MET A 1 -92.74 8.42 22.70
CA MET A 1 -91.93 7.58 21.83
C MET A 1 -90.63 8.33 21.29
N ALA A 2 -90.78 9.53 20.70
CA ALA A 2 -89.61 10.25 20.12
C ALA A 2 -88.58 10.67 21.14
N LEU A 3 -88.93 11.00 22.38
CA LEU A 3 -87.95 11.42 23.45
C LEU A 3 -87.04 10.24 23.89
N ILE A 4 -87.60 9.02 23.95
CA ILE A 4 -86.86 7.81 24.39
C ILE A 4 -85.85 7.41 23.32
N VAL A 5 -86.20 7.59 22.04
CA VAL A 5 -85.28 7.30 20.93
C VAL A 5 -84.10 8.29 20.91
N LEU A 6 -84.36 9.59 21.19
CA LEU A 6 -83.28 10.60 21.25
C LEU A 6 -82.31 10.35 22.41
N VAL A 7 -82.81 9.93 23.58
CA VAL A 7 -81.96 9.58 24.74
C VAL A 7 -81.13 8.32 24.46
N ALA A 8 -81.67 7.32 23.74
CA ALA A 8 -80.96 6.11 23.38
C ALA A 8 -79.84 6.39 22.35
N ILE A 9 -80.11 7.27 21.38
CA ILE A 9 -79.11 7.70 20.43
C ILE A 9 -77.96 8.51 21.07
N ALA A 10 -78.37 9.44 22.03
CA ALA A 10 -77.37 10.21 22.79
C ALA A 10 -76.50 9.32 23.72
N ALA A 11 -77.14 8.32 24.37
CA ALA A 11 -76.39 7.34 25.18
C ALA A 11 -75.48 6.44 24.34
N MET A 12 -75.93 6.03 23.14
CA MET A 12 -75.13 5.20 22.23
C MET A 12 -73.97 5.97 21.62
N THR A 13 -74.15 7.24 21.27
CA THR A 13 -73.08 8.13 20.83
C THR A 13 -72.08 8.44 21.95
N ALA A 14 -72.59 8.75 23.19
CA ALA A 14 -71.75 8.96 24.37
C ALA A 14 -70.93 7.70 24.70
N TRP A 15 -71.49 6.49 24.55
CA TRP A 15 -70.84 5.23 24.79
C TRP A 15 -69.74 4.95 23.69
N HIS A 16 -70.04 5.27 22.43
CA HIS A 16 -69.09 5.12 21.31
C HIS A 16 -67.90 6.08 21.41
N PHE A 17 -68.13 7.33 21.86
CA PHE A 17 -67.08 8.32 22.10
C PHE A 17 -66.32 8.09 23.42
N SER A 18 -66.84 7.34 24.35
CA SER A 18 -66.20 7.00 25.64
C SER A 18 -65.28 5.78 25.57
N HIS A 19 -65.34 5.04 24.44
CA HIS A 19 -64.44 3.91 24.21
C HIS A 19 -63.48 4.25 23.05
N PRO A 20 -62.35 4.93 23.37
CA PRO A 20 -61.33 5.18 22.32
C PRO A 20 -60.84 3.84 21.76
N ALA A 21 -60.82 3.74 20.44
CA ALA A 21 -60.31 2.55 19.75
C ALA A 21 -58.92 2.19 20.30
N PRO A 22 -58.65 0.92 20.54
CA PRO A 22 -57.32 0.51 21.03
C PRO A 22 -56.28 0.97 20.03
N ILE A 23 -55.33 1.78 20.51
CA ILE A 23 -54.19 2.23 19.70
C ILE A 23 -53.43 0.99 19.27
N PRO A 24 -53.28 0.71 17.97
CA PRO A 24 -52.53 -0.46 17.54
C PRO A 24 -51.05 -0.25 17.86
N PHE A 25 -50.53 -1.06 18.78
CA PHE A 25 -49.09 -1.10 19.06
C PHE A 25 -48.38 -2.01 18.08
N LYS A 26 -47.32 -1.53 17.47
CA LYS A 26 -46.38 -2.40 16.74
C LYS A 26 -45.37 -2.94 17.73
N THR A 27 -45.44 -4.24 18.03
CA THR A 27 -44.59 -4.90 19.01
C THR A 27 -43.56 -5.83 18.35
N VAL A 28 -42.44 -6.02 19.01
CA VAL A 28 -41.41 -7.01 18.68
C VAL A 28 -41.09 -7.83 19.93
N LYS A 29 -40.93 -9.15 19.78
CA LYS A 29 -40.58 -10.01 20.91
C LYS A 29 -39.09 -9.94 21.18
N VAL A 30 -38.71 -9.88 22.45
CA VAL A 30 -37.34 -10.03 22.91
C VAL A 30 -36.86 -11.42 22.53
N ALA A 31 -35.83 -11.51 21.68
CA ALA A 31 -35.25 -12.76 21.23
C ALA A 31 -33.73 -12.80 21.51
N LYS A 32 -33.16 -13.97 21.46
CA LYS A 32 -31.71 -14.10 21.42
C LYS A 32 -31.19 -13.86 20.00
N GLY A 33 -30.19 -13.02 19.90
CA GLY A 33 -29.51 -12.68 18.61
C GLY A 33 -28.04 -12.43 18.80
N ASP A 34 -27.35 -12.36 17.70
CA ASP A 34 -25.95 -11.97 17.65
C ASP A 34 -25.90 -10.47 17.32
N LEU A 35 -25.14 -9.73 18.10
CA LEU A 35 -25.01 -8.29 17.94
C LEU A 35 -23.54 -7.95 17.66
N GLN A 36 -23.31 -7.26 16.56
CA GLN A 36 -21.99 -6.79 16.16
C GLN A 36 -22.04 -5.28 15.97
N GLN A 37 -21.04 -4.61 16.53
CA GLN A 37 -20.78 -3.20 16.28
C GLN A 37 -19.63 -3.12 15.30
N ASN A 38 -19.88 -2.56 14.13
CA ASN A 38 -18.90 -2.44 13.05
C ASN A 38 -18.70 -0.96 12.70
N VAL A 39 -17.46 -0.61 12.40
CA VAL A 39 -17.14 0.63 11.66
C VAL A 39 -17.29 0.33 10.19
N LEU A 40 -18.07 1.15 9.49
CA LEU A 40 -18.23 1.10 8.05
C LEU A 40 -17.27 2.12 7.43
N ALA A 41 -16.45 1.67 6.49
CA ALA A 41 -15.49 2.50 5.78
C ALA A 41 -15.47 2.18 4.30
N THR A 42 -15.20 3.16 3.47
CA THR A 42 -14.88 2.93 2.06
C THR A 42 -13.40 2.62 1.96
N GLY A 43 -13.05 1.59 1.22
CA GLY A 43 -11.66 1.21 1.00
C GLY A 43 -11.29 1.13 -0.48
N GLN A 44 -10.00 1.08 -0.73
CA GLN A 44 -9.44 0.82 -2.05
C GLN A 44 -8.44 -0.33 -1.96
N LEU A 45 -8.47 -1.21 -2.94
CA LEU A 45 -7.54 -2.31 -3.05
C LEU A 45 -6.24 -1.84 -3.70
N ASP A 46 -5.11 -2.22 -3.12
CA ASP A 46 -3.77 -1.97 -3.63
C ASP A 46 -2.95 -3.27 -3.58
N ALA A 47 -1.75 -3.27 -4.15
CA ALA A 47 -0.82 -4.39 -3.98
C ALA A 47 -0.01 -4.21 -2.69
N VAL A 48 0.34 -5.32 -2.05
CA VAL A 48 1.28 -5.31 -0.91
C VAL A 48 2.66 -4.83 -1.35
N ARG A 49 3.09 -5.24 -2.55
CA ARG A 49 4.34 -4.82 -3.17
C ARG A 49 4.08 -4.33 -4.57
N LYS A 50 4.49 -3.09 -4.82
CA LYS A 50 4.39 -2.41 -6.12
C LYS A 50 5.67 -1.65 -6.36
N VAL A 51 6.27 -1.82 -7.53
CA VAL A 51 7.52 -1.16 -7.90
C VAL A 51 7.40 -0.59 -9.31
N ASP A 52 7.77 0.67 -9.42
CA ASP A 52 7.91 1.34 -10.71
C ASP A 52 9.32 1.05 -11.24
N VAL A 53 9.38 0.41 -12.40
CA VAL A 53 10.62 0.07 -13.09
C VAL A 53 10.97 1.21 -14.02
N GLY A 54 12.00 1.98 -13.65
CA GLY A 54 12.45 3.15 -14.38
C GLY A 54 13.71 2.89 -15.21
N ALA A 55 13.94 3.74 -16.21
CA ALA A 55 15.19 3.77 -16.97
C ALA A 55 16.30 4.49 -16.18
N GLN A 56 17.50 3.89 -16.14
CA GLN A 56 18.68 4.49 -15.50
C GLN A 56 19.61 5.21 -16.49
N VAL A 57 19.39 4.99 -17.79
CA VAL A 57 20.13 5.66 -18.88
C VAL A 57 19.15 6.27 -19.87
N SER A 58 19.59 7.34 -20.53
CA SER A 58 18.81 7.96 -21.60
C SER A 58 19.03 7.23 -22.92
N GLY A 59 17.97 7.15 -23.73
CA GLY A 59 18.01 6.52 -25.05
C GLY A 59 16.61 6.18 -25.56
N GLN A 60 16.51 5.63 -26.74
CA GLN A 60 15.25 5.13 -27.28
C GLN A 60 14.96 3.73 -26.72
N LEU A 61 13.73 3.47 -26.28
CA LEU A 61 13.29 2.12 -25.93
C LEU A 61 13.18 1.28 -27.23
N GLU A 62 14.22 0.53 -27.54
CA GLU A 62 14.30 -0.24 -28.78
C GLU A 62 13.32 -1.40 -28.81
N SER A 63 13.21 -2.12 -27.69
CA SER A 63 12.34 -3.28 -27.58
C SER A 63 11.74 -3.39 -26.19
N LEU A 64 10.46 -3.79 -26.16
CA LEU A 64 9.73 -4.16 -24.95
C LEU A 64 9.22 -5.59 -25.12
N TYR A 65 9.56 -6.50 -24.20
CA TYR A 65 9.31 -7.94 -24.31
C TYR A 65 8.12 -8.42 -23.47
N VAL A 66 7.39 -7.50 -22.87
CA VAL A 66 6.27 -7.81 -21.98
C VAL A 66 5.07 -6.95 -22.31
N GLU A 67 3.87 -7.49 -22.03
CA GLU A 67 2.59 -6.81 -22.15
C GLU A 67 1.91 -6.65 -20.79
N ILE A 68 0.88 -5.79 -20.73
CA ILE A 68 0.08 -5.62 -19.51
C ILE A 68 -0.64 -6.94 -19.20
N GLY A 69 -0.46 -7.44 -17.98
CA GLY A 69 -1.01 -8.70 -17.50
C GLY A 69 -0.02 -9.85 -17.51
N ASP A 70 1.17 -9.68 -18.09
CA ASP A 70 2.21 -10.72 -18.07
C ASP A 70 2.79 -10.90 -16.67
N ARG A 71 3.01 -12.16 -16.32
CA ARG A 71 3.70 -12.53 -15.09
C ARG A 71 5.19 -12.69 -15.34
N VAL A 72 6.00 -11.95 -14.58
CA VAL A 72 7.45 -11.89 -14.73
C VAL A 72 8.15 -12.37 -13.44
N LYS A 73 9.38 -12.87 -13.62
CA LYS A 73 10.27 -13.29 -12.53
C LYS A 73 11.36 -12.24 -12.32
N LYS A 74 11.85 -12.13 -11.11
CA LYS A 74 13.02 -11.30 -10.79
C LYS A 74 14.20 -11.62 -11.70
N GLY A 75 14.83 -10.59 -12.28
CA GLY A 75 15.93 -10.71 -13.24
C GLY A 75 15.50 -11.03 -14.68
N GLN A 76 14.19 -11.17 -14.94
CA GLN A 76 13.70 -11.34 -16.30
C GLN A 76 13.87 -10.05 -17.11
N LEU A 77 14.35 -10.15 -18.34
CA LEU A 77 14.50 -9.02 -19.25
C LEU A 77 13.09 -8.52 -19.66
N LEU A 78 12.83 -7.24 -19.39
CA LEU A 78 11.56 -6.58 -19.70
C LEU A 78 11.66 -5.74 -20.98
N GLY A 79 12.80 -5.08 -21.18
CA GLY A 79 13.01 -4.24 -22.36
C GLY A 79 14.48 -3.88 -22.54
N VAL A 80 14.79 -3.26 -23.68
CA VAL A 80 16.14 -2.81 -24.03
C VAL A 80 16.08 -1.38 -24.55
N ILE A 81 16.90 -0.52 -23.97
CA ILE A 81 17.19 0.81 -24.48
C ILE A 81 18.33 0.68 -25.48
N ASP A 82 18.32 1.47 -26.55
CA ASP A 82 19.37 1.44 -27.60
C ASP A 82 20.78 1.43 -26.98
N PRO A 83 21.54 0.34 -27.12
CA PRO A 83 22.84 0.18 -26.50
C PRO A 83 23.99 0.78 -27.30
N GLN A 84 23.76 1.31 -28.49
CA GLN A 84 24.80 1.73 -29.46
C GLN A 84 25.79 2.72 -28.84
N GLN A 85 25.29 3.74 -28.14
CA GLN A 85 26.16 4.75 -27.52
C GLN A 85 27.03 4.13 -26.41
N ALA A 86 26.47 3.29 -25.55
CA ALA A 86 27.21 2.61 -24.49
C ALA A 86 28.27 1.64 -25.05
N GLN A 87 27.92 0.89 -26.12
CA GLN A 87 28.86 0.00 -26.81
C GLN A 87 29.98 0.78 -27.47
N ASN A 88 29.71 1.95 -28.06
CA ASN A 88 30.75 2.81 -28.65
C ASN A 88 31.72 3.32 -27.57
N SER A 89 31.20 3.78 -26.41
CA SER A 89 32.05 4.22 -25.30
C SER A 89 32.95 3.10 -24.75
N ILE A 90 32.43 1.87 -24.71
CA ILE A 90 33.26 0.70 -24.33
C ILE A 90 34.39 0.47 -25.36
N ARG A 91 34.05 0.47 -26.66
CA ARG A 91 35.08 0.26 -27.72
C ARG A 91 36.15 1.35 -27.69
N GLU A 92 35.77 2.61 -27.45
CA GLU A 92 36.71 3.73 -27.31
C GLU A 92 37.62 3.54 -26.08
N GLY A 93 37.03 3.23 -24.91
CA GLY A 93 37.79 2.95 -23.68
C GLY A 93 38.75 1.77 -23.82
N GLU A 94 38.36 0.69 -24.52
CA GLU A 94 39.21 -0.46 -24.80
C GLU A 94 40.34 -0.09 -25.76
N ALA A 95 40.11 0.75 -26.78
CA ALA A 95 41.14 1.22 -27.68
C ALA A 95 42.19 2.08 -26.94
N THR A 96 41.75 3.02 -26.13
CA THR A 96 42.62 3.85 -25.29
C THR A 96 43.41 3.02 -24.28
N LEU A 97 42.82 1.98 -23.71
CA LEU A 97 43.51 1.08 -22.81
C LEU A 97 44.63 0.31 -23.51
N ARG A 98 44.37 -0.17 -24.74
CA ARG A 98 45.44 -0.82 -25.56
C ARG A 98 46.59 0.15 -25.89
N GLU A 99 46.28 1.40 -26.22
CA GLU A 99 47.27 2.44 -26.46
C GLU A 99 48.14 2.69 -25.22
N LEU A 100 47.51 2.89 -24.05
CA LEU A 100 48.19 3.11 -22.78
C LEU A 100 49.07 1.91 -22.38
N HIS A 101 48.64 0.70 -22.66
CA HIS A 101 49.47 -0.50 -22.44
C HIS A 101 50.69 -0.54 -23.34
N ALA A 102 50.59 -0.13 -24.62
CA ALA A 102 51.74 -0.03 -25.51
C ALA A 102 52.70 1.06 -25.01
N GLN A 103 52.23 2.22 -24.60
CA GLN A 103 53.05 3.29 -24.01
C GLN A 103 53.71 2.84 -22.69
N TRP A 104 53.00 2.07 -21.86
CA TRP A 104 53.56 1.49 -20.65
C TRP A 104 54.71 0.51 -20.95
N GLN A 105 54.56 -0.37 -21.95
CA GLN A 105 55.60 -1.28 -22.38
C GLN A 105 56.83 -0.51 -22.89
N GLN A 106 56.63 0.57 -23.69
CA GLN A 106 57.70 1.45 -24.13
C GLN A 106 58.45 2.08 -22.96
N ALA A 107 57.72 2.70 -22.02
CA ALA A 107 58.28 3.35 -20.84
C ALA A 107 59.02 2.35 -19.93
N GLN A 108 58.54 1.12 -19.86
CA GLN A 108 59.16 0.04 -19.10
C GLN A 108 60.49 -0.38 -19.73
N ALA A 109 60.54 -0.49 -21.08
CA ALA A 109 61.78 -0.78 -21.80
C ALA A 109 62.82 0.35 -21.64
N GLU A 110 62.39 1.62 -21.68
CA GLU A 110 63.26 2.77 -21.43
C GLU A 110 63.79 2.80 -19.99
N GLN A 111 62.93 2.46 -18.99
CA GLN A 111 63.34 2.31 -17.60
C GLN A 111 64.38 1.20 -17.44
N GLN A 112 64.17 0.07 -18.09
CA GLN A 112 65.11 -1.05 -18.10
C GLN A 112 66.49 -0.65 -18.69
N LEU A 113 66.47 0.08 -19.80
CA LEU A 113 67.73 0.59 -20.42
C LEU A 113 68.45 1.55 -19.45
N ALA A 114 67.73 2.47 -18.80
CA ALA A 114 68.29 3.38 -17.81
C ALA A 114 68.86 2.63 -16.58
N ALA A 115 68.19 1.57 -16.13
CA ALA A 115 68.67 0.72 -15.03
C ALA A 115 69.98 0.00 -15.39
N VAL A 116 70.09 -0.59 -16.59
CA VAL A 116 71.30 -1.24 -17.10
C VAL A 116 72.42 -0.23 -17.21
N THR A 117 72.16 0.97 -17.74
CA THR A 117 73.13 2.06 -17.87
C THR A 117 73.69 2.50 -16.51
N LEU A 118 72.82 2.70 -15.51
CA LEU A 118 73.25 3.02 -14.14
C LEU A 118 74.12 1.89 -13.54
N GLN A 119 73.69 0.64 -13.71
CA GLN A 119 74.47 -0.51 -13.19
C GLN A 119 75.82 -0.58 -13.81
N ARG A 120 76.00 -0.32 -15.15
CA ARG A 120 77.25 -0.24 -15.84
C ARG A 120 78.15 0.90 -15.34
N ASN A 121 77.56 2.12 -15.13
CA ASN A 121 78.30 3.27 -14.62
C ASN A 121 78.77 3.02 -13.18
N GLN A 122 77.94 2.36 -12.37
CA GLN A 122 78.30 1.96 -11.00
C GLN A 122 79.51 0.98 -10.98
N ALA A 123 79.53 0.03 -11.90
CA ALA A 123 80.69 -0.90 -12.06
C ALA A 123 81.93 -0.17 -12.47
N LEU A 124 81.88 0.73 -13.47
CA LEU A 124 82.99 1.54 -13.95
C LEU A 124 83.46 2.55 -12.90
N ALA A 125 82.63 3.12 -12.07
CA ALA A 125 82.97 4.02 -10.96
C ALA A 125 83.82 3.32 -9.92
N LYS A 126 83.61 2.05 -9.66
CA LYS A 126 84.47 1.24 -8.78
C LYS A 126 85.89 1.13 -9.29
N LEU A 127 86.04 1.22 -10.61
CA LEU A 127 87.34 1.18 -11.30
C LEU A 127 87.87 2.59 -11.58
N GLN A 128 87.26 3.65 -11.04
CA GLN A 128 87.59 5.06 -11.28
C GLN A 128 87.55 5.48 -12.77
N ALA A 129 86.81 4.76 -13.62
CA ALA A 129 86.73 4.95 -15.08
C ALA A 129 85.58 5.87 -15.54
N VAL A 130 84.79 6.47 -14.64
CA VAL A 130 83.71 7.44 -14.93
C VAL A 130 83.67 8.55 -13.87
N SER A 131 83.17 9.73 -14.28
CA SER A 131 83.01 10.88 -13.37
C SER A 131 81.79 10.70 -12.39
N ARG A 132 81.86 11.38 -11.26
CA ARG A 132 80.68 11.45 -10.31
C ARG A 132 79.45 12.05 -10.98
N GLN A 133 79.66 13.04 -11.88
CA GLN A 133 78.55 13.68 -12.61
C GLN A 133 77.85 12.65 -13.53
N ASP A 134 78.55 11.77 -14.22
CA ASP A 134 77.91 10.77 -15.07
C ASP A 134 77.14 9.73 -14.27
N LEU A 135 77.63 9.37 -13.07
CA LEU A 135 76.93 8.47 -12.21
C LEU A 135 75.63 9.09 -11.66
N ASP A 136 75.69 10.37 -11.20
CA ASP A 136 74.50 11.11 -10.69
C ASP A 136 73.48 11.33 -11.81
N GLN A 137 73.95 11.63 -13.05
CA GLN A 137 73.08 11.76 -14.20
C GLN A 137 72.34 10.46 -14.55
N ALA A 138 73.06 9.31 -14.54
CA ALA A 138 72.44 8.01 -14.79
C ALA A 138 71.40 7.63 -13.71
N ALA A 139 71.72 7.95 -12.42
CA ALA A 139 70.77 7.72 -11.33
C ALA A 139 69.52 8.59 -11.48
N THR A 140 69.68 9.86 -11.80
CA THR A 140 68.54 10.80 -12.04
C THR A 140 67.72 10.32 -13.24
N GLN A 141 68.35 9.89 -14.33
CA GLN A 141 67.63 9.39 -15.50
C GLN A 141 66.80 8.15 -15.20
N LEU A 142 67.29 7.21 -14.39
CA LEU A 142 66.51 6.07 -13.94
C LEU A 142 65.31 6.53 -13.10
N ALA A 143 65.49 7.48 -12.15
CA ALA A 143 64.40 7.99 -11.33
C ALA A 143 63.33 8.64 -12.20
N VAL A 144 63.69 9.46 -13.19
CA VAL A 144 62.72 10.06 -14.16
C VAL A 144 61.93 8.99 -14.92
N LYS A 145 62.66 7.98 -15.48
CA LYS A 145 61.98 6.91 -16.25
C LYS A 145 61.05 6.07 -15.35
N LYS A 146 61.46 5.79 -14.11
CA LYS A 146 60.61 5.11 -13.13
C LYS A 146 59.33 5.93 -12.81
N ALA A 147 59.48 7.24 -12.63
CA ALA A 147 58.34 8.12 -12.43
C ALA A 147 57.39 8.12 -13.64
N GLN A 148 57.95 8.10 -14.85
CA GLN A 148 57.14 8.03 -16.08
C GLN A 148 56.31 6.75 -16.18
N VAL A 149 56.88 5.59 -15.83
CA VAL A 149 56.16 4.29 -15.75
C VAL A 149 54.99 4.44 -14.73
N GLY A 150 55.22 5.02 -13.55
CA GLY A 150 54.20 5.26 -12.55
C GLY A 150 53.08 6.16 -13.06
N THR A 151 53.40 7.20 -13.83
CA THR A 151 52.42 8.08 -14.44
C THR A 151 51.48 7.33 -15.40
N ILE A 152 52.07 6.51 -16.30
CA ILE A 152 51.28 5.73 -17.27
C ILE A 152 50.44 4.67 -16.54
N GLN A 153 50.95 4.04 -15.50
CA GLN A 153 50.16 3.11 -14.66
C GLN A 153 48.96 3.79 -14.03
N ALA A 154 49.09 5.02 -13.53
CA ALA A 154 47.98 5.79 -13.01
C ALA A 154 46.94 6.15 -14.10
N GLN A 155 47.40 6.42 -15.34
CA GLN A 155 46.52 6.65 -16.49
C GLN A 155 45.76 5.37 -16.88
N ILE A 156 46.42 4.20 -16.89
CA ILE A 156 45.76 2.90 -17.12
C ILE A 156 44.66 2.68 -16.07
N ALA A 157 44.99 2.85 -14.79
CA ALA A 157 44.00 2.66 -13.71
C ALA A 157 42.81 3.60 -13.86
N ARG A 158 43.02 4.87 -14.21
CA ARG A 158 41.94 5.83 -14.48
C ARG A 158 41.07 5.42 -15.67
N ASN A 159 41.70 5.01 -16.77
CA ASN A 159 40.96 4.57 -17.95
C ASN A 159 40.19 3.27 -17.70
N GLN A 160 40.76 2.34 -16.92
CA GLN A 160 40.05 1.13 -16.48
C GLN A 160 38.78 1.46 -15.73
N ALA A 161 38.82 2.40 -14.76
CA ALA A 161 37.65 2.85 -14.03
C ALA A 161 36.60 3.49 -14.96
N SER A 162 37.03 4.26 -15.97
CA SER A 162 36.14 4.83 -16.98
C SER A 162 35.44 3.73 -17.82
N LEU A 163 36.23 2.71 -18.24
CA LEU A 163 35.73 1.56 -19.00
C LEU A 163 34.72 0.75 -18.18
N ASP A 164 34.96 0.55 -16.89
CA ASP A 164 34.03 -0.13 -15.99
C ASP A 164 32.71 0.65 -15.83
N THR A 165 32.80 1.97 -15.77
CA THR A 165 31.59 2.85 -15.79
C THR A 165 30.82 2.69 -17.10
N ALA A 166 31.48 2.65 -18.24
CA ALA A 166 30.82 2.44 -19.53
C ALA A 166 30.14 1.06 -19.62
N LYS A 167 30.75 0.01 -19.05
CA LYS A 167 30.14 -1.33 -18.95
C LYS A 167 28.90 -1.34 -18.06
N ILE A 168 28.91 -0.61 -16.94
CA ILE A 168 27.74 -0.46 -16.07
C ILE A 168 26.62 0.27 -16.83
N ASN A 169 26.94 1.34 -17.56
CA ASN A 169 25.96 2.04 -18.39
C ASN A 169 25.36 1.14 -19.48
N LEU A 170 26.15 0.24 -20.07
CA LEU A 170 25.63 -0.78 -20.99
C LEU A 170 24.69 -1.76 -20.27
N ALA A 171 25.03 -2.17 -19.05
CA ALA A 171 24.13 -3.03 -18.27
C ALA A 171 22.80 -2.35 -17.99
N PHE A 172 22.81 -1.04 -17.71
CA PHE A 172 21.58 -0.25 -17.48
C PHE A 172 20.72 -0.06 -18.74
N THR A 173 21.21 -0.35 -19.95
CA THR A 173 20.35 -0.39 -21.14
C THR A 173 19.41 -1.58 -21.14
N ARG A 174 19.70 -2.62 -20.35
CA ARG A 174 18.83 -3.78 -20.16
C ARG A 174 17.94 -3.55 -18.96
N ILE A 175 16.66 -3.44 -19.20
CA ILE A 175 15.65 -3.24 -18.14
C ILE A 175 15.21 -4.61 -17.64
N GLU A 176 15.52 -4.93 -16.39
CA GLU A 176 15.20 -6.21 -15.76
C GLU A 176 14.23 -6.05 -14.63
N ALA A 177 13.41 -7.08 -14.36
CA ALA A 177 12.45 -7.09 -13.27
C ALA A 177 13.17 -7.12 -11.90
N PRO A 178 12.92 -6.16 -11.00
CA PRO A 178 13.54 -6.14 -9.67
C PRO A 178 12.91 -7.15 -8.70
N MET A 179 11.70 -7.64 -9.01
CA MET A 179 10.94 -8.60 -8.21
C MET A 179 10.07 -9.48 -9.08
N ASP A 180 9.56 -10.57 -8.50
CA ASP A 180 8.48 -11.35 -9.11
C ASP A 180 7.17 -10.56 -9.01
N GLY A 181 6.33 -10.62 -10.06
CA GLY A 181 5.05 -9.91 -10.08
C GLY A 181 4.39 -9.92 -11.45
N ASP A 182 3.30 -9.20 -11.55
CA ASP A 182 2.54 -9.01 -12.77
C ASP A 182 2.76 -7.59 -13.31
N VAL A 183 2.82 -7.41 -14.62
CA VAL A 183 2.91 -6.10 -15.28
C VAL A 183 1.54 -5.44 -15.22
N VAL A 184 1.39 -4.42 -14.38
CA VAL A 184 0.09 -3.77 -14.15
C VAL A 184 -0.10 -2.51 -14.99
N GLN A 185 1.00 -1.90 -15.41
CA GLN A 185 0.96 -0.68 -16.22
C GLN A 185 2.24 -0.59 -17.07
N ILE A 186 2.10 -0.15 -18.31
CA ILE A 186 3.21 0.27 -19.18
C ILE A 186 3.03 1.77 -19.43
N THR A 187 4.03 2.55 -19.05
CA THR A 187 4.01 4.02 -19.15
C THR A 187 4.75 4.49 -20.40
N THR A 188 5.83 3.78 -20.78
CA THR A 188 6.65 4.12 -21.94
C THR A 188 6.52 3.02 -22.99
N LEU A 189 6.17 3.41 -24.21
CA LEU A 189 5.99 2.48 -25.33
C LEU A 189 7.29 2.27 -26.08
N GLN A 190 7.39 1.12 -26.78
CA GLN A 190 8.49 0.84 -27.71
C GLN A 190 8.62 1.97 -28.73
N GLY A 191 9.85 2.37 -29.02
CA GLY A 191 10.17 3.46 -29.94
C GLY A 191 10.20 4.86 -29.29
N GLN A 192 9.72 5.02 -28.05
CA GLN A 192 9.81 6.29 -27.34
C GLN A 192 11.22 6.54 -26.80
N THR A 193 11.64 7.80 -26.81
CA THR A 193 12.91 8.23 -26.22
C THR A 193 12.70 8.62 -24.76
N VAL A 194 13.51 8.06 -23.86
CA VAL A 194 13.51 8.37 -22.44
C VAL A 194 14.74 9.21 -22.09
N ILE A 195 14.56 10.16 -21.17
CA ILE A 195 15.62 11.06 -20.69
C ILE A 195 15.75 10.88 -19.18
N ALA A 196 16.81 10.20 -18.76
CA ALA A 196 17.07 9.86 -17.35
C ALA A 196 17.93 10.92 -16.61
N ALA A 197 18.22 12.06 -17.24
CA ALA A 197 19.19 13.03 -16.70
C ALA A 197 18.70 13.79 -15.46
N GLN A 198 17.40 13.97 -15.27
CA GLN A 198 16.84 14.72 -14.14
C GLN A 198 15.98 13.85 -13.21
N GLN A 199 15.21 12.93 -13.76
CA GLN A 199 14.36 12.00 -13.03
C GLN A 199 14.31 10.69 -13.83
N ALA A 200 14.42 9.55 -13.16
CA ALA A 200 14.27 8.26 -13.80
C ALA A 200 12.83 8.13 -14.39
N PRO A 201 12.68 8.09 -15.71
CA PRO A 201 11.35 7.94 -16.31
C PRO A 201 10.83 6.53 -16.05
N ASN A 202 9.57 6.41 -15.63
CA ASN A 202 8.93 5.13 -15.43
C ASN A 202 8.66 4.45 -16.79
N ILE A 203 9.12 3.20 -16.94
CA ILE A 203 8.87 2.38 -18.13
C ILE A 203 7.60 1.56 -17.93
N LEU A 204 7.53 0.84 -16.82
CA LEU A 204 6.37 0.02 -16.44
C LEU A 204 6.29 -0.14 -14.92
N THR A 205 5.15 -0.59 -14.46
CA THR A 205 4.91 -0.88 -13.04
C THR A 205 4.65 -2.37 -12.86
N LEU A 206 5.38 -2.97 -11.91
CA LEU A 206 5.16 -4.35 -11.45
C LEU A 206 4.43 -4.34 -10.12
N ALA A 207 3.51 -5.29 -9.94
CA ALA A 207 2.82 -5.50 -8.68
C ALA A 207 2.66 -6.99 -8.37
N ASP A 208 2.75 -7.35 -7.09
CA ASP A 208 2.42 -8.69 -6.62
C ASP A 208 0.92 -8.74 -6.31
N LEU A 209 0.17 -9.40 -7.19
CA LEU A 209 -1.29 -9.52 -7.09
C LEU A 209 -1.75 -10.77 -6.32
N SER A 210 -0.84 -11.58 -5.81
CA SER A 210 -1.16 -12.79 -5.04
C SER A 210 -1.82 -12.48 -3.71
N THR A 211 -1.47 -11.34 -3.12
CA THR A 211 -2.05 -10.81 -1.90
C THR A 211 -2.37 -9.34 -2.09
N MET A 212 -3.62 -8.98 -1.84
CA MET A 212 -4.09 -7.62 -1.96
C MET A 212 -4.04 -6.90 -0.61
N LEU A 213 -3.66 -5.63 -0.64
CA LEU A 213 -3.71 -4.72 0.48
C LEU A 213 -4.98 -3.88 0.40
N VAL A 214 -5.87 -4.05 1.36
CA VAL A 214 -7.07 -3.20 1.49
C VAL A 214 -6.72 -1.99 2.35
N LYS A 215 -6.95 -0.78 1.83
CA LYS A 215 -6.75 0.50 2.51
C LYS A 215 -8.14 1.09 2.78
N ALA A 216 -8.66 0.90 3.98
CA ALA A 216 -9.96 1.42 4.39
C ALA A 216 -9.81 2.84 4.96
N GLN A 217 -10.53 3.81 4.40
CA GLN A 217 -10.57 5.19 4.87
C GLN A 217 -11.52 5.31 6.05
N VAL A 218 -10.99 5.39 7.25
CA VAL A 218 -11.74 5.51 8.49
C VAL A 218 -11.72 6.95 8.99
N SER A 219 -12.84 7.44 9.48
CA SER A 219 -12.94 8.79 10.02
C SER A 219 -12.09 8.95 11.30
N GLU A 220 -11.65 10.19 11.58
CA GLU A 220 -10.93 10.52 12.81
C GLU A 220 -11.73 10.13 14.08
N ALA A 221 -13.08 10.22 14.04
CA ALA A 221 -13.93 9.87 15.15
C ALA A 221 -13.93 8.37 15.47
N ASP A 222 -13.79 7.53 14.44
CA ASP A 222 -13.88 6.07 14.58
C ASP A 222 -12.53 5.40 14.81
N VAL A 223 -11.44 6.03 14.33
CA VAL A 223 -10.10 5.44 14.36
C VAL A 223 -9.60 5.12 15.77
N ILE A 224 -10.01 5.92 16.77
CA ILE A 224 -9.62 5.74 18.17
C ILE A 224 -10.12 4.38 18.71
N SER A 225 -11.22 3.87 18.17
CA SER A 225 -11.83 2.60 18.56
C SER A 225 -11.19 1.38 17.88
N LEU A 226 -10.35 1.60 16.89
CA LEU A 226 -9.71 0.52 16.13
C LEU A 226 -8.43 0.04 16.81
N LYS A 227 -8.22 -1.28 16.72
CA LYS A 227 -6.99 -1.93 17.22
C LYS A 227 -6.53 -3.00 16.22
N PRO A 228 -5.21 -3.13 16.00
CA PRO A 228 -4.67 -4.25 15.24
C PRO A 228 -5.18 -5.60 15.79
N GLY A 229 -5.43 -6.54 14.90
CA GLY A 229 -5.97 -7.86 15.24
C GLY A 229 -7.50 -7.95 15.20
N GLN A 230 -8.23 -6.84 15.03
CA GLN A 230 -9.69 -6.89 14.85
C GLN A 230 -10.06 -7.56 13.53
N LYS A 231 -11.16 -8.33 13.55
CA LYS A 231 -11.73 -8.92 12.35
C LYS A 231 -12.29 -7.84 11.43
N ALA A 232 -11.98 -7.93 10.16
CA ALA A 232 -12.52 -7.07 9.13
C ALA A 232 -13.01 -7.93 7.97
N TRP A 233 -13.99 -7.44 7.24
CA TRP A 233 -14.42 -8.03 6.00
C TRP A 233 -14.85 -6.93 5.03
N PHE A 234 -14.83 -7.24 3.75
CA PHE A 234 -15.29 -6.30 2.75
C PHE A 234 -16.00 -7.00 1.60
N THR A 235 -16.75 -6.22 0.86
CA THR A 235 -17.31 -6.56 -0.43
C THR A 235 -16.81 -5.57 -1.47
N VAL A 236 -16.70 -5.99 -2.72
CA VAL A 236 -16.36 -5.10 -3.84
C VAL A 236 -17.64 -4.67 -4.56
N LEU A 237 -17.64 -3.48 -5.15
CA LEU A 237 -18.83 -2.97 -5.86
C LEU A 237 -19.29 -3.89 -7.01
N GLY A 238 -18.35 -4.62 -7.64
CA GLY A 238 -18.66 -5.56 -8.72
C GLY A 238 -19.32 -6.86 -8.25
N ASP A 239 -19.19 -7.23 -6.98
CA ASP A 239 -19.80 -8.41 -6.36
C ASP A 239 -20.14 -8.13 -4.89
N PRO A 240 -21.28 -7.47 -4.62
CA PRO A 240 -21.68 -7.12 -3.27
C PRO A 240 -22.10 -8.31 -2.41
N ASN A 241 -22.37 -9.48 -3.02
CA ASN A 241 -22.77 -10.69 -2.31
C ASN A 241 -21.57 -11.53 -1.85
N ARG A 242 -20.40 -11.32 -2.43
CA ARG A 242 -19.18 -12.05 -2.06
C ARG A 242 -18.42 -11.29 -0.99
N ARG A 243 -18.27 -11.93 0.15
CA ARG A 243 -17.55 -11.41 1.29
C ARG A 243 -16.10 -11.93 1.29
N PHE A 244 -15.16 -11.01 1.51
CA PHE A 244 -13.74 -11.30 1.70
C PHE A 244 -13.36 -10.98 3.14
N ASP A 245 -12.88 -11.98 3.87
CA ASP A 245 -12.50 -11.83 5.26
C ASP A 245 -11.01 -11.50 5.40
N GLY A 246 -10.68 -10.67 6.38
CA GLY A 246 -9.32 -10.27 6.72
C GLY A 246 -9.20 -9.91 8.20
N VAL A 247 -7.98 -9.57 8.59
CA VAL A 247 -7.67 -9.12 9.95
C VAL A 247 -6.92 -7.79 9.86
N LEU A 248 -7.37 -6.79 10.61
CA LEU A 248 -6.74 -5.48 10.67
C LEU A 248 -5.27 -5.64 11.10
N LYS A 249 -4.36 -5.30 10.20
CA LYS A 249 -2.91 -5.41 10.43
C LYS A 249 -2.40 -4.22 11.19
N ASP A 250 -2.71 -3.04 10.69
CA ASP A 250 -2.29 -1.78 11.29
C ASP A 250 -3.19 -0.62 10.85
N ILE A 251 -2.97 0.52 11.49
CA ILE A 251 -3.58 1.80 11.14
C ILE A 251 -2.43 2.74 10.79
N GLN A 252 -2.47 3.32 9.60
CA GLN A 252 -1.44 4.26 9.16
C GLN A 252 -1.47 5.50 10.07
N PRO A 253 -0.33 5.86 10.73
CA PRO A 253 -0.32 6.96 11.68
C PRO A 253 -0.47 8.34 11.03
N THR A 254 -0.14 8.44 9.74
CA THR A 254 -0.27 9.69 8.98
C THR A 254 -1.65 9.77 8.34
N PRO A 255 -2.46 10.79 8.66
CA PRO A 255 -3.77 10.97 8.05
C PRO A 255 -3.65 11.45 6.61
N GLU A 256 -4.70 11.21 5.84
CA GLU A 256 -4.94 11.85 4.55
C GLU A 256 -6.10 12.84 4.66
N LYS A 257 -5.90 14.02 4.07
CA LYS A 257 -6.93 15.05 4.02
C LYS A 257 -7.64 15.00 2.68
N VAL A 258 -8.90 14.58 2.69
CA VAL A 258 -9.74 14.52 1.50
C VAL A 258 -10.92 15.48 1.69
N ASN A 259 -11.10 16.45 0.80
CA ASN A 259 -12.20 17.42 0.85
C ASN A 259 -12.39 18.07 2.24
N ASN A 260 -11.30 18.47 2.87
CA ASN A 260 -11.27 19.07 4.22
C ASN A 260 -11.65 18.15 5.39
N ALA A 261 -11.94 16.87 5.15
CA ALA A 261 -12.12 15.86 6.18
C ALA A 261 -10.82 15.05 6.38
N ILE A 262 -10.58 14.62 7.61
CA ILE A 262 -9.39 13.86 7.99
C ILE A 262 -9.76 12.38 8.07
N PHE A 263 -9.00 11.56 7.32
CA PHE A 263 -9.16 10.12 7.31
C PHE A 263 -7.85 9.44 7.66
N TYR A 264 -7.94 8.27 8.28
CA TYR A 264 -6.83 7.37 8.56
C TYR A 264 -7.02 6.07 7.77
N TYR A 265 -5.93 5.50 7.26
CA TYR A 265 -5.99 4.22 6.57
C TYR A 265 -5.86 3.06 7.56
N ALA A 266 -6.92 2.30 7.73
CA ALA A 266 -6.91 0.98 8.34
C ALA A 266 -6.54 -0.04 7.26
N ARG A 267 -5.44 -0.80 7.46
CA ARG A 267 -4.87 -1.67 6.44
C ARG A 267 -4.97 -3.13 6.84
N PHE A 268 -5.34 -3.98 5.89
CA PHE A 268 -5.34 -5.43 6.06
C PHE A 268 -5.06 -6.13 4.74
N GLU A 269 -4.48 -7.32 4.84
CA GLU A 269 -4.06 -8.12 3.69
C GLU A 269 -5.07 -9.24 3.45
N VAL A 270 -5.36 -9.51 2.18
CA VAL A 270 -6.30 -10.56 1.78
C VAL A 270 -5.69 -11.37 0.63
N PRO A 271 -5.62 -12.71 0.76
CA PRO A 271 -5.16 -13.57 -0.32
C PRO A 271 -6.05 -13.45 -1.56
N ASN A 272 -5.45 -13.47 -2.74
CA ASN A 272 -6.14 -13.37 -4.03
C ASN A 272 -5.79 -14.58 -4.95
N PRO A 273 -6.06 -15.81 -4.54
CA PRO A 273 -5.63 -17.01 -5.30
C PRO A 273 -6.35 -17.14 -6.65
N GLU A 274 -7.56 -16.61 -6.77
CA GLU A 274 -8.36 -16.66 -8.00
C GLU A 274 -8.08 -15.48 -8.94
N GLY A 275 -7.28 -14.48 -8.52
CA GLY A 275 -6.99 -13.28 -9.31
C GLY A 275 -8.20 -12.37 -9.58
N LEU A 276 -9.28 -12.51 -8.80
CA LEU A 276 -10.51 -11.73 -8.97
C LEU A 276 -10.36 -10.28 -8.50
N LEU A 277 -9.60 -10.09 -7.44
CA LEU A 277 -9.34 -8.76 -6.88
C LEU A 277 -8.27 -8.06 -7.73
N ARG A 278 -8.56 -6.83 -8.12
CA ARG A 278 -7.67 -6.00 -8.94
C ARG A 278 -7.31 -4.71 -8.22
N LEU A 279 -6.21 -4.11 -8.65
CA LEU A 279 -5.79 -2.80 -8.15
C LEU A 279 -6.88 -1.75 -8.35
N GLN A 280 -6.97 -0.83 -7.40
CA GLN A 280 -7.89 0.31 -7.41
C GLN A 280 -9.38 -0.05 -7.36
N MET A 281 -9.76 -1.33 -7.16
CA MET A 281 -11.14 -1.67 -6.87
C MET A 281 -11.61 -1.01 -5.59
N THR A 282 -12.81 -0.45 -5.63
CA THR A 282 -13.47 0.11 -4.43
C THR A 282 -14.11 -1.00 -3.63
N ALA A 283 -13.90 -0.96 -2.33
CA ALA A 283 -14.42 -1.91 -1.35
C ALA A 283 -15.28 -1.21 -0.30
N GLN A 284 -16.38 -1.85 0.10
CA GLN A 284 -17.09 -1.52 1.32
C GLN A 284 -16.54 -2.37 2.45
N VAL A 285 -15.90 -1.73 3.41
CA VAL A 285 -15.17 -2.38 4.49
C VAL A 285 -15.92 -2.27 5.78
N HIS A 286 -16.05 -3.39 6.49
CA HIS A 286 -16.62 -3.51 7.80
C HIS A 286 -15.55 -3.98 8.78
N ILE A 287 -15.23 -3.17 9.80
CA ILE A 287 -14.26 -3.50 10.84
C ILE A 287 -15.01 -3.74 12.12
N GLN A 288 -14.91 -4.93 12.67
CA GLN A 288 -15.64 -5.32 13.89
C GLN A 288 -14.96 -4.72 15.12
N LEU A 289 -15.68 -3.81 15.81
CA LEU A 289 -15.22 -3.23 17.08
C LEU A 289 -15.48 -4.18 18.24
N ALA A 290 -16.72 -4.66 18.33
CA ALA A 290 -17.17 -5.56 19.36
C ALA A 290 -18.24 -6.51 18.81
N GLY A 291 -18.38 -7.66 19.43
CA GLY A 291 -19.42 -8.60 19.09
C GLY A 291 -19.79 -9.46 20.29
N VAL A 292 -21.06 -9.72 20.45
CA VAL A 292 -21.62 -10.61 21.46
C VAL A 292 -22.62 -11.55 20.79
N ASN A 293 -22.55 -12.82 21.12
CA ASN A 293 -23.41 -13.82 20.52
C ASN A 293 -24.46 -14.32 21.52
N GLN A 294 -25.63 -14.72 21.01
CA GLN A 294 -26.69 -15.32 21.78
C GLN A 294 -27.18 -14.46 22.98
N VAL A 295 -27.16 -13.14 22.83
CA VAL A 295 -27.64 -12.17 23.84
C VAL A 295 -29.08 -11.73 23.57
N GLN A 296 -29.76 -11.24 24.58
CA GLN A 296 -31.08 -10.65 24.41
C GLN A 296 -30.96 -9.35 23.62
N VAL A 297 -31.71 -9.24 22.53
CA VAL A 297 -31.71 -8.07 21.66
C VAL A 297 -33.13 -7.56 21.45
N ILE A 298 -33.25 -6.24 21.35
CA ILE A 298 -34.44 -5.54 20.89
C ILE A 298 -34.06 -4.50 19.83
N PRO A 299 -34.96 -4.13 18.93
CA PRO A 299 -34.71 -3.02 18.00
C PRO A 299 -34.38 -1.72 18.74
N LEU A 300 -33.42 -0.96 18.24
CA LEU A 300 -33.04 0.35 18.81
C LEU A 300 -34.24 1.31 18.91
N ALA A 301 -35.19 1.23 17.98
CA ALA A 301 -36.40 2.03 17.95
C ALA A 301 -37.35 1.74 19.12
N ALA A 302 -37.18 0.65 19.87
CA ALA A 302 -37.96 0.34 21.06
C ALA A 302 -37.40 0.99 22.33
N LEU A 303 -36.18 1.58 22.29
CA LEU A 303 -35.63 2.35 23.39
C LEU A 303 -36.37 3.69 23.51
N GLY A 304 -36.84 3.98 24.71
CA GLY A 304 -37.42 5.28 25.10
C GLY A 304 -36.36 6.22 25.69
N ASP A 305 -36.80 7.05 26.63
CA ASP A 305 -35.95 8.06 27.23
C ASP A 305 -34.83 7.46 28.08
N GLN A 306 -33.64 8.05 27.98
CA GLN A 306 -32.50 7.71 28.83
C GLN A 306 -32.70 8.22 30.26
N ILE A 307 -32.47 7.39 31.27
CA ILE A 307 -32.59 7.74 32.69
C ILE A 307 -31.23 8.17 33.25
N VAL A 308 -30.22 7.30 33.09
CA VAL A 308 -28.81 7.51 33.48
C VAL A 308 -27.95 6.74 32.47
N ASP A 309 -26.64 6.81 32.61
CA ASP A 309 -25.73 6.06 31.75
C ASP A 309 -26.13 4.58 31.64
N ASN A 310 -26.30 4.12 30.39
CA ASN A 310 -26.71 2.76 30.02
C ASN A 310 -28.07 2.26 30.61
N ARG A 311 -28.90 3.13 31.17
CA ARG A 311 -30.29 2.79 31.61
C ARG A 311 -31.31 3.58 30.82
N TYR A 312 -32.31 2.87 30.31
CA TYR A 312 -33.36 3.42 29.45
C TYR A 312 -34.72 2.91 29.87
N HIS A 313 -35.78 3.69 29.58
CA HIS A 313 -37.14 3.19 29.63
C HIS A 313 -37.46 2.42 28.34
N VAL A 314 -38.14 1.29 28.50
CA VAL A 314 -38.74 0.54 27.40
C VAL A 314 -40.22 0.29 27.74
N SER A 315 -41.09 0.51 26.76
CA SER A 315 -42.52 0.18 26.88
C SER A 315 -42.74 -1.26 26.46
N ILE A 316 -43.35 -2.05 27.35
CA ILE A 316 -43.75 -3.43 27.05
C ILE A 316 -45.28 -3.51 27.00
N LEU A 317 -45.81 -4.43 26.18
CA LEU A 317 -47.21 -4.75 26.10
C LEU A 317 -47.51 -5.96 27.00
N LYS A 318 -48.19 -5.73 28.10
CA LYS A 318 -48.59 -6.81 29.02
C LYS A 318 -50.08 -6.83 29.16
N GLN A 319 -50.75 -7.93 28.80
CA GLN A 319 -52.21 -8.08 28.85
C GLN A 319 -52.97 -6.93 28.16
N GLY A 320 -52.45 -6.44 27.03
CA GLY A 320 -53.06 -5.35 26.28
C GLY A 320 -52.82 -3.94 26.83
N LYS A 321 -52.06 -3.79 27.91
CA LYS A 321 -51.71 -2.50 28.53
C LYS A 321 -50.20 -2.23 28.39
N GLU A 322 -49.89 -0.95 28.17
CA GLU A 322 -48.50 -0.47 28.13
C GLU A 322 -47.96 -0.38 29.58
N GLU A 323 -46.81 -1.01 29.82
CA GLU A 323 -46.06 -0.92 31.08
C GLU A 323 -44.66 -0.40 30.75
N LYS A 324 -44.26 0.71 31.41
CA LYS A 324 -42.88 1.21 31.28
C LYS A 324 -41.97 0.45 32.22
N ARG A 325 -40.82 -0.06 31.68
CA ARG A 325 -39.79 -0.76 32.44
C ARG A 325 -38.45 -0.10 32.26
N GLU A 326 -37.67 -0.08 33.31
CA GLU A 326 -36.27 0.31 33.25
C GLU A 326 -35.43 -0.90 32.80
N VAL A 327 -34.56 -0.67 31.81
CA VAL A 327 -33.67 -1.67 31.27
C VAL A 327 -32.24 -1.17 31.32
N ALA A 328 -31.29 -2.08 31.61
CA ALA A 328 -29.88 -1.81 31.43
C ALA A 328 -29.44 -2.37 30.07
N ILE A 329 -28.80 -1.51 29.27
CA ILE A 329 -28.33 -1.88 27.94
C ILE A 329 -26.83 -2.13 27.95
N GLY A 330 -26.38 -2.98 27.03
CA GLY A 330 -24.96 -3.26 26.73
C GLY A 330 -24.52 -2.71 25.37
N LEU A 331 -24.06 -3.59 24.53
CA LEU A 331 -23.64 -3.25 23.17
C LEU A 331 -24.86 -2.80 22.34
N ARG A 332 -24.65 -1.83 21.46
CA ARG A 332 -25.68 -1.36 20.51
C ARG A 332 -25.05 -1.13 19.13
N ASN A 333 -25.83 -1.36 18.11
CA ASN A 333 -25.53 -0.92 16.75
C ASN A 333 -26.65 -0.02 16.20
N ASN A 334 -26.71 0.23 14.92
CA ASN A 334 -27.70 1.12 14.30
C ASN A 334 -29.10 0.50 14.18
N ILE A 335 -29.27 -0.79 14.48
CA ILE A 335 -30.53 -1.54 14.32
C ILE A 335 -31.02 -2.08 15.65
N ASP A 336 -30.13 -2.71 16.42
CA ASP A 336 -30.45 -3.46 17.61
C ASP A 336 -29.61 -3.03 18.82
N VAL A 337 -30.12 -3.35 20.01
CA VAL A 337 -29.45 -3.08 21.29
C VAL A 337 -29.53 -4.32 22.18
N GLN A 338 -28.40 -4.63 22.84
CA GLN A 338 -28.31 -5.69 23.83
C GLN A 338 -28.99 -5.26 25.13
N ILE A 339 -29.83 -6.12 25.67
CA ILE A 339 -30.40 -5.98 27.00
C ILE A 339 -29.62 -6.83 27.99
N LEU A 340 -29.08 -6.17 29.03
CA LEU A 340 -28.36 -6.83 30.12
C LEU A 340 -29.29 -7.24 31.25
N SER A 341 -30.31 -6.42 31.53
CA SER A 341 -31.32 -6.69 32.55
C SER A 341 -32.60 -5.86 32.32
N GLY A 342 -33.72 -6.29 32.93
CA GLY A 342 -35.00 -5.58 32.91
C GLY A 342 -36.06 -6.21 32.00
N LEU A 343 -35.68 -7.07 31.04
CA LEU A 343 -36.60 -7.81 30.16
C LEU A 343 -36.31 -9.32 30.19
N ASN A 344 -37.36 -10.10 29.90
CA ASN A 344 -37.25 -11.55 29.73
C ASN A 344 -37.43 -11.91 28.25
N ILE A 345 -36.86 -13.05 27.85
CA ILE A 345 -37.09 -13.59 26.51
C ILE A 345 -38.57 -13.85 26.31
N GLY A 346 -39.14 -13.34 25.22
CA GLY A 346 -40.53 -13.45 24.88
C GLY A 346 -41.38 -12.24 25.31
N ASP A 347 -40.86 -11.30 26.12
CA ASP A 347 -41.57 -10.04 26.41
C ASP A 347 -41.81 -9.28 25.09
N GLU A 348 -42.97 -8.68 24.93
CA GLU A 348 -43.34 -7.89 23.75
C GLU A 348 -43.03 -6.41 23.99
N VAL A 349 -42.00 -5.89 23.34
CA VAL A 349 -41.61 -4.47 23.40
C VAL A 349 -42.33 -3.67 22.32
N ILE A 350 -42.79 -2.48 22.66
CA ILE A 350 -43.48 -1.57 21.74
C ILE A 350 -42.42 -0.77 20.98
N VAL A 351 -42.41 -0.91 19.64
CA VAL A 351 -41.51 -0.19 18.75
C VAL A 351 -42.13 1.12 18.24
N SER A 352 -43.45 1.10 18.02
CA SER A 352 -44.16 2.25 17.48
C SER A 352 -45.64 2.24 17.96
N ARG A 353 -46.18 3.41 18.22
CA ARG A 353 -47.61 3.60 18.45
C ARG A 353 -48.26 3.88 17.10
N GLY A 354 -49.13 2.99 16.65
CA GLY A 354 -49.94 3.23 15.43
C GLY A 354 -50.90 4.37 15.69
N GLY A 355 -50.76 5.47 14.98
CA GLY A 355 -51.67 6.61 15.09
C GLY A 355 -51.05 8.00 15.04
N ALA A 356 -49.70 8.09 14.88
CA ALA A 356 -49.07 9.38 14.57
C ALA A 356 -48.58 9.32 13.11
N GLU A 357 -49.50 9.40 12.16
CA GLU A 357 -49.14 9.90 10.83
C GLU A 357 -48.82 11.38 10.99
N ALA A 358 -47.65 11.74 10.52
CA ALA A 358 -47.19 13.11 10.43
C ALA A 358 -48.16 13.98 9.63
N LEU A 359 -48.52 15.09 10.22
CA LEU A 359 -48.90 16.29 9.47
C LEU A 359 -47.62 17.08 9.17
#